data_48cf67643e159006f1ea72a3d254bbea
#
_entry.id   48cf67643e159006f1ea72a3d254bbea
#
_cell.length_a   1.000
_cell.length_b   1.000
_cell.length_c   1.000
_cell.angle_alpha   90.00
_cell.angle_beta   90.00
_cell.angle_gamma   90.00
#
_symmetry.space_group_name_H-M   'P 1'
#
loop_
_entity.id
_entity.type
_entity.pdbx_description
1 polymer ?
#
loop_
_entity_poly.entity_id
_entity_poly.type
_entity_poly.pdbx_seq_one_letter_code
_entity_poly.pdbx_strand_id
1 'polypeptide(L)'
;MIALKWMLLITVILFSCSAYTSQPSVLLAKVYDEEKHDDISAYLVSEKFDGVRAIWTGTQFVTRKGNVINAPPWFSASLPNIWLDGELWTERAHFAALSGIVRTKIPNNQDWQTVTYKIFDMPDKTLPFSERYKNYSQLVIHINQPHIQAVKQVQFQDNKQLSDYFNSITAQGAEGVMLHLADAKHKSGRSGALLKLKPYLDAEAVVIAHLPGKGKYTGMLGALRVKSASGQLFSIGTGFSDAQRQNPPAIGSTVTYRFHGLTKNGLPRFASFLRVRERI
;
A
#
# COMPACT_ATOMS: atom_id res chain seq x y z
N MET A 1 -42.66 -63.30 -24.52
CA MET A 1 -41.76 -62.27 -25.10
C MET A 1 -41.77 -61.08 -24.19
N ILE A 2 -40.75 -60.94 -23.35
CA ILE A 2 -40.60 -59.88 -22.36
C ILE A 2 -39.52 -58.91 -22.90
N ALA A 3 -39.95 -57.68 -23.25
CA ALA A 3 -39.04 -56.64 -23.72
C ALA A 3 -38.43 -55.91 -22.52
N LEU A 4 -37.11 -56.07 -22.32
CA LEU A 4 -36.33 -55.44 -21.29
C LEU A 4 -35.92 -54.03 -21.79
N LYS A 5 -36.50 -52.96 -21.24
CA LYS A 5 -36.12 -51.56 -21.49
C LYS A 5 -34.87 -51.22 -20.67
N TRP A 6 -33.75 -50.99 -21.31
CA TRP A 6 -32.56 -50.43 -20.71
C TRP A 6 -32.71 -48.90 -20.59
N MET A 7 -32.79 -48.43 -19.37
CA MET A 7 -32.78 -46.99 -19.06
C MET A 7 -31.36 -46.56 -18.78
N LEU A 8 -30.75 -45.84 -19.73
CA LEU A 8 -29.41 -45.26 -19.59
C LEU A 8 -29.50 -44.08 -18.64
N LEU A 9 -28.93 -44.19 -17.45
CA LEU A 9 -28.82 -43.10 -16.47
C LEU A 9 -27.55 -42.32 -16.83
N ILE A 10 -27.69 -41.15 -17.47
CA ILE A 10 -26.54 -40.20 -17.71
C ILE A 10 -26.34 -39.41 -16.44
N THR A 11 -25.30 -39.77 -15.69
CA THR A 11 -24.84 -39.01 -14.54
C THR A 11 -24.00 -37.84 -15.05
N VAL A 12 -24.55 -36.61 -15.07
CA VAL A 12 -23.81 -35.38 -15.35
C VAL A 12 -23.01 -35.01 -14.10
N ILE A 13 -21.72 -35.30 -14.13
CA ILE A 13 -20.78 -34.85 -13.11
C ILE A 13 -20.49 -33.38 -13.38
N LEU A 14 -21.10 -32.47 -12.64
CA LEU A 14 -20.76 -31.05 -12.61
C LEU A 14 -19.41 -30.90 -11.88
N PHE A 15 -18.33 -30.82 -12.64
CA PHE A 15 -17.06 -30.35 -12.12
C PHE A 15 -17.19 -28.86 -11.75
N SER A 16 -17.41 -28.58 -10.46
CA SER A 16 -17.24 -27.24 -9.91
C SER A 16 -15.75 -26.89 -9.97
N CYS A 17 -15.34 -26.21 -11.03
CA CYS A 17 -14.01 -25.66 -11.14
C CYS A 17 -13.92 -24.49 -10.16
N SER A 18 -13.47 -24.75 -8.93
CA SER A 18 -13.08 -23.70 -7.99
C SER A 18 -11.88 -23.00 -8.60
N ALA A 19 -12.11 -21.84 -9.21
CA ALA A 19 -11.03 -20.97 -9.65
C ALA A 19 -10.26 -20.50 -8.39
N TYR A 20 -9.16 -21.15 -8.10
CA TYR A 20 -8.16 -20.63 -7.16
C TYR A 20 -7.59 -19.35 -7.78
N THR A 21 -8.07 -18.20 -7.33
CA THR A 21 -7.44 -16.93 -7.67
C THR A 21 -6.10 -16.87 -6.95
N SER A 22 -5.03 -17.17 -7.65
CA SER A 22 -3.69 -17.00 -7.11
C SER A 22 -3.45 -15.53 -6.78
N GLN A 23 -2.82 -15.27 -5.62
CA GLN A 23 -2.48 -13.91 -5.23
C GLN A 23 -1.58 -13.28 -6.32
N PRO A 24 -1.92 -12.06 -6.83
CA PRO A 24 -1.11 -11.41 -7.84
C PRO A 24 0.32 -11.17 -7.38
N SER A 25 1.27 -11.44 -8.27
CA SER A 25 2.71 -11.32 -8.00
C SER A 25 3.19 -9.88 -8.19
N VAL A 26 2.83 -8.99 -7.26
CA VAL A 26 3.04 -7.54 -7.37
C VAL A 26 4.31 -7.04 -6.68
N LEU A 27 4.85 -5.93 -7.17
CA LEU A 27 5.92 -5.18 -6.53
C LEU A 27 5.38 -4.48 -5.26
N LEU A 28 6.17 -4.51 -4.16
CA LEU A 28 5.83 -3.93 -2.87
C LEU A 28 6.90 -2.93 -2.43
N ALA A 29 6.46 -1.78 -1.90
CA ALA A 29 7.35 -0.72 -1.47
C ALA A 29 8.05 -1.03 -0.13
N LYS A 30 9.33 -0.66 -0.03
CA LYS A 30 10.02 -0.42 1.24
C LYS A 30 9.78 1.01 1.72
N VAL A 31 10.14 1.30 2.96
CA VAL A 31 10.16 2.68 3.46
C VAL A 31 11.41 3.36 2.93
N TYR A 32 11.26 4.59 2.44
CA TYR A 32 12.35 5.44 2.08
C TYR A 32 13.17 5.81 3.32
N ASP A 33 14.49 5.84 3.17
CA ASP A 33 15.45 6.17 4.21
C ASP A 33 16.54 7.01 3.54
N GLU A 34 16.61 8.29 3.86
CA GLU A 34 17.52 9.24 3.22
C GLU A 34 18.99 8.86 3.38
N GLU A 35 19.36 8.28 4.55
CA GLU A 35 20.75 7.84 4.81
C GLU A 35 21.18 6.67 3.92
N LYS A 36 20.21 5.94 3.33
CA LYS A 36 20.46 4.76 2.48
C LYS A 36 20.17 4.99 0.99
N HIS A 37 19.56 6.12 0.65
CA HIS A 37 19.11 6.44 -0.70
C HIS A 37 19.48 7.87 -1.03
N ASP A 38 20.76 8.13 -1.15
CA ASP A 38 21.38 9.44 -1.40
C ASP A 38 21.25 9.89 -2.87
N ASP A 39 21.18 8.96 -3.82
CA ASP A 39 20.95 9.28 -5.24
C ASP A 39 19.45 9.22 -5.60
N ILE A 40 18.78 10.35 -5.43
CA ILE A 40 17.38 10.53 -5.79
C ILE A 40 17.17 10.68 -7.29
N SER A 41 18.17 11.11 -8.03
CA SER A 41 18.06 11.33 -9.47
C SER A 41 17.78 10.05 -10.27
N ALA A 42 18.08 8.89 -9.70
CA ALA A 42 17.76 7.58 -10.27
C ALA A 42 16.28 7.18 -10.17
N TYR A 43 15.47 7.94 -9.41
CA TYR A 43 14.07 7.59 -9.15
C TYR A 43 13.09 8.50 -9.90
N LEU A 44 12.01 7.90 -10.38
CA LEU A 44 10.80 8.58 -10.78
C LEU A 44 9.85 8.62 -9.57
N VAL A 45 9.33 9.80 -9.27
CA VAL A 45 8.55 10.09 -8.08
C VAL A 45 7.12 10.44 -8.44
N SER A 46 6.18 9.89 -7.70
CA SER A 46 4.76 10.18 -7.86
C SER A 46 4.06 10.40 -6.53
N GLU A 47 2.89 11.02 -6.54
CA GLU A 47 2.00 11.05 -5.38
C GLU A 47 1.62 9.61 -4.99
N LYS A 48 1.61 9.35 -3.70
CA LYS A 48 1.05 8.13 -3.14
C LYS A 48 -0.42 8.34 -2.84
N PHE A 49 -1.26 7.74 -3.64
CA PHE A 49 -2.71 7.80 -3.47
C PHE A 49 -3.16 6.91 -2.30
N ASP A 50 -4.05 7.43 -1.44
CA ASP A 50 -4.72 6.68 -0.36
C ASP A 50 -6.02 6.09 -0.90
N GLY A 51 -5.90 4.98 -1.59
CA GLY A 51 -6.99 4.30 -2.27
C GLY A 51 -6.99 2.78 -2.06
N VAL A 52 -7.60 2.07 -2.98
CA VAL A 52 -7.63 0.61 -3.01
C VAL A 52 -6.84 0.12 -4.21
N ARG A 53 -5.67 -0.52 -3.96
CA ARG A 53 -4.89 -1.11 -5.06
C ARG A 53 -5.72 -2.11 -5.82
N ALA A 54 -5.87 -1.90 -7.11
CA ALA A 54 -6.60 -2.74 -8.03
C ALA A 54 -5.68 -3.17 -9.17
N ILE A 55 -5.56 -4.46 -9.35
CA ILE A 55 -4.84 -5.07 -10.44
C ILE A 55 -5.85 -5.44 -11.52
N TRP A 56 -5.71 -4.85 -12.71
CA TRP A 56 -6.42 -5.27 -13.90
C TRP A 56 -5.70 -6.47 -14.51
N THR A 57 -6.37 -7.61 -14.57
CA THR A 57 -5.77 -8.88 -15.07
C THR A 57 -5.82 -9.03 -16.58
N GLY A 58 -6.40 -8.05 -17.27
CA GLY A 58 -6.78 -8.12 -18.69
C GLY A 58 -8.27 -8.41 -18.89
N THR A 59 -8.96 -8.89 -17.85
CA THR A 59 -10.40 -9.24 -17.92
C THR A 59 -11.21 -8.78 -16.70
N GLN A 60 -10.58 -8.63 -15.54
CA GLN A 60 -11.25 -8.22 -14.30
C GLN A 60 -10.31 -7.51 -13.34
N PHE A 61 -10.86 -6.71 -12.46
CA PHE A 61 -10.12 -6.14 -11.33
C PHE A 61 -10.01 -7.13 -10.18
N VAL A 62 -8.82 -7.21 -9.58
CA VAL A 62 -8.58 -7.96 -8.35
C VAL A 62 -7.79 -7.13 -7.35
N THR A 63 -8.02 -7.36 -6.06
CA THR A 63 -7.22 -6.77 -5.00
C THR A 63 -5.82 -7.39 -4.95
N ARG A 64 -4.90 -6.81 -4.19
CA ARG A 64 -3.58 -7.40 -3.92
C ARG A 64 -3.64 -8.82 -3.33
N LYS A 65 -4.75 -9.19 -2.68
CA LYS A 65 -4.96 -10.54 -2.13
C LYS A 65 -5.62 -11.51 -3.13
N GLY A 66 -5.91 -11.05 -4.34
CA GLY A 66 -6.60 -11.85 -5.37
C GLY A 66 -8.13 -11.82 -5.29
N ASN A 67 -8.72 -11.09 -4.35
CA ASN A 67 -10.18 -10.97 -4.29
C ASN A 67 -10.69 -10.13 -5.46
N VAL A 68 -11.75 -10.58 -6.13
CA VAL A 68 -12.39 -9.84 -7.23
C VAL A 68 -12.98 -8.53 -6.71
N ILE A 69 -12.79 -7.46 -7.47
CA ILE A 69 -13.44 -6.17 -7.30
C ILE A 69 -14.53 -6.05 -8.36
N ASN A 70 -15.77 -5.96 -7.91
CA ASN A 70 -16.92 -5.82 -8.80
C ASN A 70 -17.06 -4.35 -9.22
N ALA A 71 -16.50 -4.01 -10.38
CA ALA A 71 -16.72 -2.71 -11.02
C ALA A 71 -17.89 -2.79 -12.01
N PRO A 72 -18.61 -1.68 -12.26
CA PRO A 72 -19.59 -1.65 -13.34
C PRO A 72 -18.94 -1.95 -14.69
N PRO A 73 -19.64 -2.63 -15.63
CA PRO A 73 -19.06 -2.98 -16.93
C PRO A 73 -18.49 -1.79 -17.71
N TRP A 74 -19.14 -0.62 -17.65
CA TRP A 74 -18.68 0.59 -18.33
C TRP A 74 -17.32 1.08 -17.83
N PHE A 75 -16.99 0.85 -16.53
CA PHE A 75 -15.76 1.34 -15.91
C PHE A 75 -14.52 0.65 -16.48
N SER A 76 -14.64 -0.60 -16.88
CA SER A 76 -13.52 -1.39 -17.42
C SER A 76 -13.61 -1.65 -18.93
N ALA A 77 -14.69 -1.23 -19.60
CA ALA A 77 -14.95 -1.56 -21.00
C ALA A 77 -13.86 -1.13 -21.99
N SER A 78 -13.14 -0.06 -21.67
CA SER A 78 -12.05 0.48 -22.52
C SER A 78 -10.66 -0.08 -22.16
N LEU A 79 -10.54 -0.87 -21.10
CA LEU A 79 -9.25 -1.43 -20.68
C LEU A 79 -8.85 -2.59 -21.61
N PRO A 80 -7.58 -2.66 -22.04
CA PRO A 80 -7.09 -3.72 -22.91
C PRO A 80 -6.87 -5.03 -22.13
N ASN A 81 -6.74 -6.13 -22.88
CA ASN A 81 -6.41 -7.44 -22.31
C ASN A 81 -4.90 -7.56 -21.99
N ILE A 82 -4.42 -6.71 -21.08
CA ILE A 82 -3.06 -6.72 -20.56
C ILE A 82 -3.08 -6.46 -19.06
N TRP A 83 -2.02 -6.84 -18.37
CA TRP A 83 -1.89 -6.57 -16.94
C TRP A 83 -1.59 -5.10 -16.66
N LEU A 84 -2.43 -4.45 -15.84
CA LEU A 84 -2.21 -3.09 -15.33
C LEU A 84 -2.27 -3.10 -13.81
N ASP A 85 -1.44 -2.29 -13.18
CA ASP A 85 -1.41 -2.11 -11.74
C ASP A 85 -1.71 -0.65 -11.40
N GLY A 86 -2.68 -0.42 -10.56
CA GLY A 86 -3.14 0.93 -10.25
C GLY A 86 -3.86 1.02 -8.91
N GLU A 87 -4.31 2.22 -8.61
CA GLU A 87 -5.10 2.54 -7.42
C GLU A 87 -6.49 3.00 -7.85
N LEU A 88 -7.55 2.37 -7.34
CA LEU A 88 -8.88 2.97 -7.35
C LEU A 88 -8.87 4.09 -6.32
N TRP A 89 -9.30 5.28 -6.73
CA TRP A 89 -9.18 6.48 -5.92
C TRP A 89 -10.32 7.45 -6.25
N THR A 90 -10.77 8.21 -5.27
CA THR A 90 -11.76 9.29 -5.43
C THR A 90 -11.10 10.64 -5.24
N GLU A 91 -10.82 10.98 -4.00
CA GLU A 91 -10.13 12.21 -3.62
C GLU A 91 -9.35 12.00 -2.31
N ARG A 92 -8.54 12.97 -1.91
CA ARG A 92 -7.73 12.91 -0.69
C ARG A 92 -8.62 12.82 0.54
N ALA A 93 -8.19 12.07 1.56
CA ALA A 93 -8.89 11.83 2.83
C ALA A 93 -10.23 11.07 2.72
N HIS A 94 -10.59 10.51 1.57
CA HIS A 94 -11.86 9.80 1.33
C HIS A 94 -11.74 8.27 1.26
N PHE A 95 -10.65 7.68 1.75
CA PHE A 95 -10.43 6.22 1.73
C PHE A 95 -11.61 5.41 2.31
N ALA A 96 -12.24 5.88 3.39
CA ALA A 96 -13.33 5.13 4.04
C ALA A 96 -14.56 5.00 3.12
N ALA A 97 -14.94 6.08 2.43
CA ALA A 97 -16.04 6.08 1.47
C ALA A 97 -15.72 5.19 0.25
N LEU A 98 -14.53 5.38 -0.35
CA LEU A 98 -14.05 4.55 -1.45
C LEU A 98 -14.03 3.06 -1.08
N SER A 99 -13.53 2.71 0.10
CA SER A 99 -13.48 1.33 0.57
C SER A 99 -14.89 0.71 0.69
N GLY A 100 -15.90 1.51 1.02
CA GLY A 100 -17.31 1.11 0.98
C GLY A 100 -17.76 0.77 -0.44
N ILE A 101 -17.53 1.66 -1.39
CA ILE A 101 -17.87 1.50 -2.81
C ILE A 101 -17.26 0.21 -3.38
N VAL A 102 -15.94 0.04 -3.21
CA VAL A 102 -15.18 -1.07 -3.81
C VAL A 102 -15.52 -2.44 -3.22
N ARG A 103 -15.96 -2.50 -1.95
CA ARG A 103 -16.34 -3.75 -1.28
C ARG A 103 -17.75 -4.20 -1.57
N THR A 104 -18.58 -3.35 -2.16
CA THR A 104 -19.97 -3.66 -2.47
C THR A 104 -20.05 -4.74 -3.57
N LYS A 105 -20.78 -5.83 -3.31
CA LYS A 105 -20.89 -6.96 -4.25
C LYS A 105 -21.63 -6.59 -5.54
N ILE A 106 -22.65 -5.75 -5.44
CA ILE A 106 -23.41 -5.23 -6.59
C ILE A 106 -23.01 -3.75 -6.73
N PRO A 107 -22.20 -3.39 -7.75
CA PRO A 107 -21.69 -2.03 -7.88
C PRO A 107 -22.81 -1.04 -8.17
N ASN A 108 -22.79 0.11 -7.48
CA ASN A 108 -23.68 1.22 -7.77
C ASN A 108 -23.04 2.12 -8.83
N ASN A 109 -23.70 2.34 -9.96
CA ASN A 109 -23.20 3.16 -11.04
C ASN A 109 -22.90 4.61 -10.62
N GLN A 110 -23.75 5.20 -9.77
CA GLN A 110 -23.58 6.58 -9.32
C GLN A 110 -22.34 6.74 -8.44
N ASP A 111 -22.13 5.82 -7.50
CA ASP A 111 -20.93 5.84 -6.64
C ASP A 111 -19.66 5.68 -7.46
N TRP A 112 -19.66 4.79 -8.47
CA TRP A 112 -18.51 4.55 -9.34
C TRP A 112 -18.17 5.72 -10.28
N GLN A 113 -19.10 6.65 -10.53
CA GLN A 113 -18.78 7.89 -11.28
C GLN A 113 -17.79 8.79 -10.55
N THR A 114 -17.64 8.63 -9.23
CA THR A 114 -16.64 9.37 -8.44
C THR A 114 -15.27 8.70 -8.41
N VAL A 115 -15.18 7.43 -8.85
CA VAL A 115 -13.95 6.63 -8.78
C VAL A 115 -13.10 6.83 -10.03
N THR A 116 -11.80 6.98 -9.84
CA THR A 116 -10.80 6.95 -10.91
C THR A 116 -9.88 5.77 -10.73
N TYR A 117 -9.41 5.18 -11.83
CA TYR A 117 -8.35 4.18 -11.84
C TYR A 117 -7.03 4.86 -12.19
N LYS A 118 -6.17 5.05 -11.18
CA LYS A 118 -4.85 5.68 -11.28
C LYS A 118 -3.82 4.61 -11.61
N ILE A 119 -3.50 4.43 -12.89
CA ILE A 119 -2.52 3.44 -13.35
C ILE A 119 -1.12 3.93 -13.02
N PHE A 120 -0.35 3.16 -12.26
CA PHE A 120 1.02 3.48 -11.87
C PHE A 120 2.07 2.48 -12.35
N ASP A 121 1.66 1.33 -12.90
CA ASP A 121 2.57 0.38 -13.57
C ASP A 121 1.83 -0.44 -14.63
N MET A 122 2.59 -0.86 -15.64
CA MET A 122 2.22 -1.87 -16.61
C MET A 122 3.30 -2.97 -16.54
N PRO A 123 3.13 -3.94 -15.62
CA PRO A 123 4.19 -4.86 -15.26
C PRO A 123 4.76 -5.64 -16.44
N ASP A 124 6.05 -5.49 -16.66
CA ASP A 124 6.85 -6.22 -17.63
C ASP A 124 8.22 -6.58 -17.03
N LYS A 125 8.61 -7.85 -17.11
CA LYS A 125 9.88 -8.35 -16.53
C LYS A 125 11.11 -7.99 -17.37
N THR A 126 10.91 -7.51 -18.58
CA THR A 126 11.99 -7.20 -19.53
C THR A 126 12.28 -5.70 -19.59
N LEU A 127 11.28 -4.84 -19.41
CA LEU A 127 11.38 -3.41 -19.53
C LEU A 127 11.71 -2.71 -18.20
N PRO A 128 12.57 -1.67 -18.22
CA PRO A 128 12.76 -0.78 -17.07
C PRO A 128 11.50 0.02 -16.78
N PHE A 129 11.38 0.54 -15.56
CA PHE A 129 10.18 1.30 -15.15
C PHE A 129 9.96 2.56 -16.00
N SER A 130 11.02 3.24 -16.38
CA SER A 130 10.95 4.42 -17.27
C SER A 130 10.23 4.13 -18.59
N GLU A 131 10.48 2.97 -19.20
CA GLU A 131 9.78 2.54 -20.43
C GLU A 131 8.34 2.10 -20.12
N ARG A 132 8.11 1.37 -19.04
CA ARG A 132 6.74 1.01 -18.60
C ARG A 132 5.88 2.23 -18.32
N TYR A 133 6.50 3.30 -17.73
CA TYR A 133 5.83 4.60 -17.53
C TYR A 133 5.40 5.24 -18.85
N LYS A 134 6.28 5.29 -19.84
CA LYS A 134 5.93 5.80 -21.19
C LYS A 134 4.78 4.99 -21.80
N ASN A 135 4.88 3.66 -21.69
CA ASN A 135 3.89 2.76 -22.29
C ASN A 135 2.50 2.93 -21.66
N TYR A 136 2.38 2.94 -20.32
CA TYR A 136 1.07 3.12 -19.71
C TYR A 136 0.55 4.55 -19.84
N SER A 137 1.42 5.55 -19.94
CA SER A 137 1.00 6.93 -20.21
C SER A 137 0.41 7.07 -21.61
N GLN A 138 1.04 6.48 -22.64
CA GLN A 138 0.52 6.45 -24.00
C GLN A 138 -0.79 5.65 -24.10
N LEU A 139 -0.86 4.51 -23.40
CA LEU A 139 -2.07 3.71 -23.33
C LEU A 139 -3.25 4.53 -22.78
N VAL A 140 -3.06 5.26 -21.67
CA VAL A 140 -4.12 6.08 -21.07
C VAL A 140 -4.57 7.21 -22.02
N ILE A 141 -3.63 7.83 -22.73
CA ILE A 141 -3.97 8.82 -23.76
C ILE A 141 -4.83 8.18 -24.87
N HIS A 142 -4.49 6.96 -25.31
CA HIS A 142 -5.25 6.24 -26.32
C HIS A 142 -6.64 5.82 -25.83
N ILE A 143 -6.76 5.35 -24.57
CA ILE A 143 -8.04 4.99 -23.96
C ILE A 143 -8.98 6.20 -23.87
N ASN A 144 -8.46 7.39 -23.60
CA ASN A 144 -9.19 8.66 -23.57
C ASN A 144 -10.50 8.61 -22.76
N GLN A 145 -10.44 8.02 -21.57
CA GLN A 145 -11.56 7.98 -20.61
C GLN A 145 -11.19 8.77 -19.35
N PRO A 146 -12.05 9.70 -18.88
CA PRO A 146 -11.71 10.60 -17.76
C PRO A 146 -11.46 9.86 -16.43
N HIS A 147 -12.07 8.70 -16.25
CA HIS A 147 -11.90 7.87 -15.08
C HIS A 147 -10.68 6.92 -15.13
N ILE A 148 -9.96 6.87 -16.26
CA ILE A 148 -8.71 6.11 -16.42
C ILE A 148 -7.57 7.11 -16.54
N GLN A 149 -6.66 7.14 -15.58
CA GLN A 149 -5.62 8.16 -15.50
C GLN A 149 -4.25 7.55 -15.25
N ALA A 150 -3.24 8.01 -15.96
CA ALA A 150 -1.85 7.68 -15.69
C ALA A 150 -1.35 8.46 -14.47
N VAL A 151 -0.70 7.79 -13.54
CA VAL A 151 -0.01 8.45 -12.43
C VAL A 151 1.21 9.17 -12.98
N LYS A 152 1.21 10.51 -12.85
CA LYS A 152 2.31 11.35 -13.28
C LYS A 152 3.57 11.04 -12.46
N GLN A 153 4.68 10.88 -13.16
CA GLN A 153 6.00 10.71 -12.56
C GLN A 153 6.82 12.00 -12.75
N VAL A 154 7.57 12.37 -11.71
CA VAL A 154 8.46 13.53 -11.71
C VAL A 154 9.86 13.06 -11.30
N GLN A 155 10.91 13.64 -11.86
CA GLN A 155 12.28 13.35 -11.47
C GLN A 155 12.86 14.55 -10.71
N PHE A 156 13.58 14.29 -9.65
CA PHE A 156 14.27 15.29 -8.82
C PHE A 156 15.77 15.04 -8.88
N GLN A 157 16.58 16.09 -8.71
CA GLN A 157 18.04 15.99 -8.77
C GLN A 157 18.65 15.71 -7.39
N ASP A 158 17.98 16.08 -6.31
CA ASP A 158 18.47 15.97 -4.95
C ASP A 158 17.33 15.78 -3.92
N ASN A 159 17.72 15.43 -2.70
CA ASN A 159 16.81 15.23 -1.58
C ASN A 159 16.07 16.51 -1.15
N LYS A 160 16.64 17.69 -1.41
CA LYS A 160 15.98 18.95 -1.09
C LYS A 160 14.73 19.14 -1.98
N GLN A 161 14.88 18.94 -3.29
CA GLN A 161 13.75 19.04 -4.22
C GLN A 161 12.66 18.00 -3.91
N LEU A 162 13.06 16.76 -3.56
CA LEU A 162 12.13 15.73 -3.11
C LEU A 162 11.37 16.18 -1.85
N SER A 163 12.09 16.71 -0.86
CA SER A 163 11.49 17.18 0.40
C SER A 163 10.54 18.35 0.18
N ASP A 164 10.90 19.31 -0.66
CA ASP A 164 10.06 20.47 -1.00
C ASP A 164 8.75 19.99 -1.67
N TYR A 165 8.84 19.08 -2.64
CA TYR A 165 7.68 18.48 -3.28
C TYR A 165 6.82 17.68 -2.30
N PHE A 166 7.45 16.81 -1.51
CA PHE A 166 6.78 16.00 -0.48
C PHE A 166 5.99 16.88 0.51
N ASN A 167 6.63 17.92 1.04
CA ASN A 167 5.98 18.86 1.97
C ASN A 167 4.82 19.60 1.31
N SER A 168 4.99 20.03 0.05
CA SER A 168 3.93 20.72 -0.71
C SER A 168 2.69 19.85 -0.88
N ILE A 169 2.83 18.58 -1.32
CA ILE A 169 1.66 17.74 -1.56
C ILE A 169 1.02 17.20 -0.27
N THR A 170 1.83 16.94 0.76
CA THR A 170 1.30 16.50 2.07
C THR A 170 0.56 17.62 2.79
N ALA A 171 0.99 18.87 2.66
CA ALA A 171 0.23 20.03 3.13
C ALA A 171 -1.14 20.17 2.44
N GLN A 172 -1.28 19.65 1.23
CA GLN A 172 -2.55 19.56 0.49
C GLN A 172 -3.33 18.26 0.80
N GLY A 173 -2.91 17.46 1.78
CA GLY A 173 -3.60 16.25 2.22
C GLY A 173 -3.23 14.97 1.48
N ALA A 174 -2.15 14.95 0.67
CA ALA A 174 -1.65 13.71 0.07
C ALA A 174 -1.11 12.75 1.14
N GLU A 175 -1.22 11.45 0.90
CA GLU A 175 -0.70 10.41 1.80
C GLU A 175 0.84 10.39 1.86
N GLY A 176 1.50 10.90 0.83
CA GLY A 176 2.95 10.93 0.67
C GLY A 176 3.37 10.75 -0.78
N VAL A 177 4.58 10.20 -0.99
CA VAL A 177 5.12 9.92 -2.32
C VAL A 177 5.59 8.47 -2.44
N MET A 178 5.60 8.00 -3.69
CA MET A 178 6.25 6.77 -4.13
C MET A 178 7.47 7.13 -4.97
N LEU A 179 8.57 6.43 -4.74
CA LEU A 179 9.79 6.55 -5.53
C LEU A 179 10.04 5.20 -6.22
N HIS A 180 10.08 5.19 -7.54
CA HIS A 180 10.33 3.99 -8.33
C HIS A 180 11.63 4.16 -9.11
N LEU A 181 12.57 3.24 -8.88
CA LEU A 181 13.88 3.27 -9.56
C LEU A 181 13.64 3.15 -11.08
N ALA A 182 14.11 4.16 -11.84
CA ALA A 182 13.79 4.32 -13.27
C ALA A 182 14.21 3.11 -14.12
N ASP A 183 15.36 2.53 -13.81
CA ASP A 183 15.93 1.40 -14.55
C ASP A 183 15.48 0.02 -14.03
N ALA A 184 14.66 -0.01 -12.97
CA ALA A 184 14.24 -1.28 -12.39
C ALA A 184 13.25 -2.03 -13.26
N LYS A 185 13.57 -3.28 -13.57
CA LYS A 185 12.61 -4.24 -14.15
C LYS A 185 11.59 -4.67 -13.11
N HIS A 186 10.39 -5.07 -13.57
CA HIS A 186 9.37 -5.56 -12.66
C HIS A 186 9.82 -6.86 -11.96
N LYS A 187 9.81 -6.82 -10.62
CA LYS A 187 10.07 -7.98 -9.77
C LYS A 187 9.09 -7.98 -8.61
N SER A 188 8.38 -9.08 -8.43
CA SER A 188 7.44 -9.21 -7.31
C SER A 188 8.13 -9.16 -5.95
N GLY A 189 7.38 -8.76 -4.94
CA GLY A 189 7.85 -8.68 -3.56
C GLY A 189 8.48 -7.33 -3.20
N ARG A 190 9.19 -7.28 -2.06
CA ARG A 190 9.81 -6.06 -1.56
C ARG A 190 11.26 -5.95 -1.99
N SER A 191 11.60 -4.83 -2.64
CA SER A 191 12.97 -4.52 -3.04
C SER A 191 13.23 -3.02 -2.88
N GLY A 192 14.49 -2.56 -3.09
CA GLY A 192 14.82 -1.14 -3.17
C GLY A 192 14.31 -0.45 -4.45
N ALA A 193 13.77 -1.22 -5.41
CA ALA A 193 13.24 -0.66 -6.64
C ALA A 193 11.99 0.21 -6.44
N LEU A 194 11.23 -0.01 -5.36
CA LEU A 194 10.07 0.80 -5.03
C LEU A 194 10.12 1.20 -3.56
N LEU A 195 10.09 2.51 -3.32
CA LEU A 195 10.11 3.10 -1.98
C LEU A 195 8.85 3.94 -1.76
N LYS A 196 8.50 4.14 -0.50
CA LYS A 196 7.42 5.04 -0.08
C LYS A 196 7.92 5.98 0.99
N LEU A 197 7.61 7.25 0.86
CA LEU A 197 7.84 8.29 1.86
C LEU A 197 6.46 8.82 2.30
N LYS A 198 6.20 8.77 3.61
CA LYS A 198 4.95 9.24 4.22
C LYS A 198 5.27 10.22 5.33
N PRO A 199 4.42 11.22 5.60
CA PRO A 199 4.57 12.03 6.77
C PRO A 199 4.44 11.17 8.03
N TYR A 200 5.23 11.48 9.02
CA TYR A 200 5.08 10.96 10.37
C TYR A 200 4.96 12.13 11.34
N LEU A 201 4.21 11.90 12.39
CA LEU A 201 4.14 12.77 13.55
C LEU A 201 5.04 12.15 14.62
N ASP A 202 5.64 12.96 15.44
CA ASP A 202 6.30 12.53 16.65
C ASP A 202 5.57 13.06 17.88
N ALA A 203 5.64 12.30 18.93
CA ALA A 203 5.08 12.66 20.23
C ALA A 203 5.87 11.95 21.34
N GLU A 204 5.55 12.29 22.57
CA GLU A 204 6.18 11.76 23.75
C GLU A 204 5.22 10.91 24.58
N ALA A 205 5.80 9.90 25.22
CA ALA A 205 5.07 9.05 26.15
C ALA A 205 5.99 8.56 27.27
N VAL A 206 5.43 8.31 28.44
CA VAL A 206 6.14 7.78 29.60
C VAL A 206 6.11 6.26 29.55
N VAL A 207 7.27 5.61 29.70
CA VAL A 207 7.38 4.16 29.82
C VAL A 207 6.78 3.71 31.14
N ILE A 208 5.81 2.79 31.08
CA ILE A 208 5.14 2.27 32.28
C ILE A 208 5.41 0.77 32.50
N ALA A 209 5.83 0.02 31.48
CA ALA A 209 6.23 -1.37 31.59
C ALA A 209 7.06 -1.82 30.40
N HIS A 210 7.83 -2.90 30.57
CA HIS A 210 8.49 -3.66 29.53
C HIS A 210 7.67 -4.91 29.21
N LEU A 211 7.36 -5.14 27.95
CA LEU A 211 6.71 -6.35 27.47
C LEU A 211 7.77 -7.31 26.92
N PRO A 212 7.74 -8.60 27.28
CA PRO A 212 8.77 -9.55 26.87
C PRO A 212 8.75 -9.80 25.35
N GLY A 213 9.92 -9.99 24.79
CA GLY A 213 10.10 -10.40 23.39
C GLY A 213 9.74 -11.87 23.17
N LYS A 214 9.49 -12.21 21.89
CA LYS A 214 9.22 -13.56 21.41
C LYS A 214 10.15 -13.91 20.25
N GLY A 215 10.35 -15.21 20.01
CA GLY A 215 11.21 -15.68 18.92
C GLY A 215 12.66 -15.20 19.11
N LYS A 216 13.23 -14.52 18.13
CA LYS A 216 14.61 -14.00 18.20
C LYS A 216 14.83 -12.97 19.32
N TYR A 217 13.77 -12.40 19.88
CA TYR A 217 13.83 -11.43 20.97
C TYR A 217 13.50 -12.04 22.35
N THR A 218 13.47 -13.36 22.47
CA THR A 218 13.30 -14.04 23.78
C THR A 218 14.41 -13.60 24.75
N GLY A 219 14.04 -13.18 25.97
CA GLY A 219 14.95 -12.61 26.94
C GLY A 219 15.31 -11.14 26.78
N MET A 220 14.76 -10.48 25.76
CA MET A 220 14.95 -9.05 25.49
C MET A 220 13.59 -8.33 25.45
N LEU A 221 13.63 -6.99 25.30
CA LEU A 221 12.42 -6.20 25.10
C LEU A 221 11.67 -6.59 23.81
N GLY A 222 10.40 -6.94 23.95
CA GLY A 222 9.47 -7.07 22.83
C GLY A 222 8.84 -5.73 22.46
N ALA A 223 8.29 -5.02 23.44
CA ALA A 223 7.71 -3.70 23.29
C ALA A 223 7.76 -2.91 24.61
N LEU A 224 7.78 -1.58 24.51
CA LEU A 224 7.48 -0.71 25.64
C LEU A 224 5.96 -0.57 25.77
N ARG A 225 5.42 -0.71 26.97
CA ARG A 225 4.09 -0.21 27.33
C ARG A 225 4.25 1.23 27.79
N VAL A 226 3.51 2.14 27.17
CA VAL A 226 3.67 3.59 27.40
C VAL A 226 2.33 4.27 27.66
N LYS A 227 2.39 5.43 28.33
CA LYS A 227 1.27 6.34 28.58
C LYS A 227 1.55 7.67 27.92
N SER A 228 0.67 8.10 27.00
CA SER A 228 0.76 9.41 26.35
C SER A 228 0.42 10.55 27.33
N ALA A 229 0.69 11.81 26.92
CA ALA A 229 0.29 13.00 27.67
C ALA A 229 -1.24 13.09 27.86
N SER A 230 -2.03 12.54 26.94
CA SER A 230 -3.49 12.46 27.05
C SER A 230 -3.98 11.31 27.92
N GLY A 231 -3.06 10.56 28.54
CA GLY A 231 -3.39 9.42 29.41
C GLY A 231 -3.66 8.10 28.70
N GLN A 232 -3.57 8.04 27.38
CA GLN A 232 -3.82 6.82 26.62
C GLN A 232 -2.67 5.80 26.76
N LEU A 233 -3.03 4.53 26.84
CA LEU A 233 -2.11 3.41 26.98
C LEU A 233 -1.98 2.64 25.68
N PHE A 234 -0.74 2.53 25.16
CA PHE A 234 -0.45 1.74 23.96
C PHE A 234 0.95 1.09 24.07
N SER A 235 1.34 0.34 23.05
CA SER A 235 2.64 -0.33 23.03
C SER A 235 3.47 0.10 21.83
N ILE A 236 4.76 0.29 22.02
CA ILE A 236 5.75 0.59 20.99
C ILE A 236 6.65 -0.63 20.87
N GLY A 237 6.52 -1.37 19.76
CA GLY A 237 7.26 -2.63 19.53
C GLY A 237 8.34 -2.54 18.46
N THR A 238 8.44 -1.40 17.76
CA THR A 238 9.37 -1.18 16.64
C THR A 238 10.26 0.04 16.88
N GLY A 239 11.32 0.19 16.06
CA GLY A 239 12.25 1.33 16.15
C GLY A 239 13.43 1.06 17.10
N PHE A 240 13.54 -0.11 17.71
CA PHE A 240 14.65 -0.46 18.59
C PHE A 240 15.74 -1.20 17.83
N SER A 241 17.00 -0.87 18.11
CA SER A 241 18.15 -1.73 17.80
C SER A 241 18.18 -2.94 18.75
N ASP A 242 18.95 -3.98 18.41
CA ASP A 242 19.10 -5.15 19.28
C ASP A 242 19.77 -4.75 20.62
N ALA A 243 20.71 -3.80 20.62
CA ALA A 243 21.32 -3.24 21.84
C ALA A 243 20.28 -2.53 22.74
N GLN A 244 19.35 -1.76 22.16
CA GLN A 244 18.26 -1.11 22.88
C GLN A 244 17.21 -2.09 23.40
N ARG A 245 17.10 -3.26 22.78
CA ARG A 245 16.23 -4.33 23.31
C ARG A 245 16.87 -5.07 24.48
N GLN A 246 18.20 -5.18 24.50
CA GLN A 246 18.93 -5.74 25.65
C GLN A 246 18.93 -4.77 26.85
N ASN A 247 19.08 -3.47 26.56
CA ASN A 247 19.10 -2.40 27.57
C ASN A 247 17.98 -1.37 27.27
N PRO A 248 16.73 -1.72 27.59
CA PRO A 248 15.60 -0.88 27.21
C PRO A 248 15.52 0.42 28.02
N PRO A 249 14.86 1.47 27.50
CA PRO A 249 14.56 2.68 28.27
C PRO A 249 13.91 2.36 29.61
N ALA A 250 14.38 2.98 30.67
CA ALA A 250 13.89 2.70 32.03
C ALA A 250 12.39 3.01 32.20
N ILE A 251 11.71 2.25 33.05
CA ILE A 251 10.33 2.59 33.46
C ILE A 251 10.36 3.96 34.13
N GLY A 252 9.39 4.81 33.79
CA GLY A 252 9.31 6.22 34.22
C GLY A 252 10.07 7.19 33.29
N SER A 253 10.90 6.71 32.35
CA SER A 253 11.53 7.59 31.36
C SER A 253 10.52 8.08 30.31
N THR A 254 10.75 9.26 29.78
CA THR A 254 10.01 9.78 28.62
C THR A 254 10.74 9.34 27.35
N VAL A 255 9.99 8.78 26.40
CA VAL A 255 10.48 8.42 25.07
C VAL A 255 9.77 9.22 23.99
N THR A 256 10.51 9.62 22.96
CA THR A 256 9.95 10.15 21.72
C THR A 256 9.68 8.99 20.79
N TYR A 257 8.50 8.96 20.19
CA TYR A 257 8.10 7.98 19.18
C TYR A 257 7.48 8.68 17.98
N ARG A 258 7.65 8.10 16.80
CA ARG A 258 6.97 8.54 15.57
C ARG A 258 5.77 7.66 15.28
N PHE A 259 4.77 8.22 14.61
CA PHE A 259 3.55 7.50 14.22
C PHE A 259 2.91 8.11 12.97
N HIS A 260 2.03 7.35 12.31
CA HIS A 260 1.37 7.78 11.06
C HIS A 260 -0.12 8.05 11.30
N GLY A 261 -0.44 9.14 12.00
CA GLY A 261 -1.81 9.52 12.34
C GLY A 261 -2.42 8.68 13.46
N LEU A 262 -3.68 8.93 13.78
CA LEU A 262 -4.40 8.32 14.90
C LEU A 262 -5.48 7.34 14.39
N THR A 263 -5.84 6.37 15.24
CA THR A 263 -7.04 5.54 15.06
C THR A 263 -8.28 6.35 15.42
N LYS A 264 -9.48 5.81 15.16
CA LYS A 264 -10.75 6.43 15.62
C LYS A 264 -10.80 6.66 17.13
N ASN A 265 -10.07 5.85 17.89
CA ASN A 265 -10.00 5.96 19.36
C ASN A 265 -8.82 6.82 19.83
N GLY A 266 -8.20 7.59 18.93
CA GLY A 266 -7.07 8.48 19.23
C GLY A 266 -5.73 7.79 19.48
N LEU A 267 -5.61 6.47 19.30
CA LEU A 267 -4.35 5.75 19.49
C LEU A 267 -3.42 5.95 18.28
N PRO A 268 -2.10 6.11 18.48
CA PRO A 268 -1.14 6.28 17.40
C PRO A 268 -1.03 5.02 16.54
N ARG A 269 -1.12 5.19 15.22
CA ARG A 269 -0.93 4.10 14.25
C ARG A 269 0.55 3.88 14.01
N PHE A 270 0.99 2.61 14.07
CA PHE A 270 2.36 2.21 13.76
C PHE A 270 3.42 2.94 14.59
N ALA A 271 3.15 3.14 15.88
CA ALA A 271 4.08 3.78 16.80
C ALA A 271 5.44 3.08 16.78
N SER A 272 6.51 3.85 16.60
CA SER A 272 7.89 3.38 16.48
C SER A 272 8.80 4.26 17.33
N PHE A 273 9.63 3.64 18.16
CA PHE A 273 10.58 4.33 19.02
C PHE A 273 11.60 5.13 18.20
N LEU A 274 11.93 6.34 18.67
CA LEU A 274 13.01 7.17 18.13
C LEU A 274 14.17 7.31 19.09
N ARG A 275 13.90 7.80 20.30
CA ARG A 275 14.92 8.06 21.32
C ARG A 275 14.32 8.19 22.71
N VAL A 276 15.17 8.08 23.73
CA VAL A 276 14.86 8.54 25.09
C VAL A 276 14.99 10.07 25.09
N ARG A 277 14.05 10.76 25.72
CA ARG A 277 14.16 12.20 25.94
C ARG A 277 15.07 12.45 27.13
N GLU A 278 16.17 13.13 26.92
CA GLU A 278 16.99 13.63 28.02
C GLU A 278 16.23 14.72 28.75
N ARG A 279 16.23 14.68 30.07
CA ARG A 279 15.74 15.79 30.89
C ARG A 279 16.81 16.87 30.82
N ILE A 280 16.48 18.00 30.23
CA ILE A 280 17.27 19.23 30.30
C ILE A 280 17.05 19.83 31.70
#